data_8679f6b5bc279da1163d324fe2d033d6
#
_entry.id   8679f6b5bc279da1163d324fe2d033d6
#
_cell.length_a   1.000
_cell.length_b   1.000
_cell.length_c   1.000
_cell.angle_alpha   90.00
_cell.angle_beta   90.00
_cell.angle_gamma   90.00
#
_symmetry.space_group_name_H-M   'P 1'
#
loop_
_entity.id
_entity.type
_entity.pdbx_description
1 polymer ?
#
loop_
_entity_poly.entity_id
_entity_poly.type
_entity_poly.pdbx_seq_one_letter_code
_entity_poly.pdbx_strand_id
1 'polypeptide(L)'
;SVEGGAHLEIFEDDALLFDGDIGEKFSFTPEKPILWNAEKPFLYTVRLSRAGEVIERKVGLRKIEISDKYELLINGVPVKLHGINRHDTGKLRGWCQSDEELKKDLTLMKSMNINCIRTSHYPPTPKFIDMCDEMGFYVVCETDLETHGACYRIPNGTGAYDVESGDWPCTKPEWKHEFLDRMERMVETFKNSPSVIFWSTGNESGHGENHVEMIRATKKRDGSRMLHAEDASRK
;
A
#
# COMPACT_ATOMS: atom_id res chain seq x y z
N SER A 1 -6.01 -5.52 17.83
CA SER A 1 -6.00 -5.44 19.32
C SER A 1 -6.62 -4.14 19.78
N VAL A 2 -7.36 -4.18 20.87
CA VAL A 2 -8.02 -3.02 21.50
C VAL A 2 -7.58 -3.00 22.95
N GLU A 3 -6.92 -1.93 23.38
CA GLU A 3 -6.50 -1.81 24.77
C GLU A 3 -7.72 -1.78 25.71
N GLY A 4 -7.79 -2.73 26.66
CA GLY A 4 -8.89 -2.88 27.62
C GLY A 4 -10.18 -3.48 27.05
N GLY A 5 -10.14 -4.12 25.88
CA GLY A 5 -11.29 -4.82 25.27
C GLY A 5 -12.32 -3.90 24.61
N ALA A 6 -13.21 -4.48 23.81
CA ALA A 6 -14.33 -3.82 23.15
C ALA A 6 -15.42 -4.83 22.80
N HIS A 7 -16.60 -4.35 22.45
CA HIS A 7 -17.62 -5.13 21.79
C HIS A 7 -17.34 -5.19 20.28
N LEU A 8 -17.37 -6.36 19.71
CA LEU A 8 -17.05 -6.61 18.29
C LEU A 8 -18.25 -7.24 17.59
N GLU A 9 -18.59 -6.68 16.43
CA GLU A 9 -19.51 -7.28 15.47
C GLU A 9 -18.78 -7.50 14.14
N ILE A 10 -19.01 -8.63 13.49
CA ILE A 10 -18.46 -8.93 12.14
C ILE A 10 -19.61 -9.33 11.24
N PHE A 11 -19.67 -8.69 10.07
CA PHE A 11 -20.72 -8.93 9.09
C PHE A 11 -20.14 -9.38 7.74
N GLU A 12 -20.87 -10.28 7.09
CA GLU A 12 -20.75 -10.62 5.68
C GLU A 12 -21.99 -10.04 4.99
N ASP A 13 -21.81 -8.94 4.26
CA ASP A 13 -22.92 -8.06 3.84
C ASP A 13 -23.82 -7.70 5.03
N ASP A 14 -25.08 -8.11 5.05
CA ASP A 14 -26.03 -7.90 6.13
C ASP A 14 -26.09 -9.06 7.15
N ALA A 15 -25.37 -10.15 6.91
CA ALA A 15 -25.38 -11.32 7.77
C ALA A 15 -24.38 -11.16 8.93
N LEU A 16 -24.86 -11.24 10.15
CA LEU A 16 -24.03 -11.20 11.36
C LEU A 16 -23.29 -12.54 11.52
N LEU A 17 -21.97 -12.50 11.46
CA LEU A 17 -21.11 -13.68 11.65
C LEU A 17 -20.58 -13.84 13.06
N PHE A 18 -20.38 -12.72 13.76
CA PHE A 18 -19.89 -12.69 15.12
C PHE A 18 -20.46 -11.46 15.86
N ASP A 19 -20.82 -11.65 17.12
CA ASP A 19 -21.30 -10.60 18.04
C ASP A 19 -20.85 -10.98 19.45
N GLY A 20 -20.05 -10.13 20.09
CA GLY A 20 -19.58 -10.38 21.43
C GLY A 20 -18.46 -9.49 21.94
N ASP A 21 -18.25 -9.53 23.25
CA ASP A 21 -17.17 -8.81 23.88
C ASP A 21 -15.84 -9.55 23.67
N ILE A 22 -14.83 -8.79 23.31
CA ILE A 22 -13.47 -9.28 23.05
C ILE A 22 -12.47 -8.63 23.99
N GLY A 23 -11.42 -9.37 24.33
CA GLY A 23 -10.24 -8.85 25.02
C GLY A 23 -9.32 -8.06 24.08
N GLU A 24 -8.11 -7.79 24.55
CA GLU A 24 -7.10 -7.04 23.77
C GLU A 24 -6.72 -7.70 22.46
N LYS A 25 -6.81 -9.01 22.37
CA LYS A 25 -6.54 -9.81 21.17
C LYS A 25 -7.69 -10.77 20.92
N PHE A 26 -8.13 -10.80 19.67
CA PHE A 26 -9.17 -11.71 19.20
C PHE A 26 -8.83 -12.19 17.80
N SER A 27 -9.20 -13.43 17.49
CA SER A 27 -9.06 -14.01 16.15
C SER A 27 -10.37 -14.65 15.75
N PHE A 28 -10.80 -14.36 14.54
CA PHE A 28 -12.01 -14.92 13.95
C PHE A 28 -11.69 -15.45 12.54
N THR A 29 -12.21 -16.63 12.22
CA THR A 29 -12.08 -17.20 10.89
C THR A 29 -13.48 -17.62 10.44
N PRO A 30 -14.01 -17.02 9.36
CA PRO A 30 -15.28 -17.46 8.79
C PRO A 30 -15.19 -18.93 8.36
N GLU A 31 -16.27 -19.70 8.49
CA GLU A 31 -16.30 -21.11 8.07
C GLU A 31 -16.05 -21.28 6.57
N LYS A 32 -16.58 -20.36 5.77
CA LYS A 32 -16.42 -20.31 4.31
C LYS A 32 -16.00 -18.90 3.89
N PRO A 33 -14.72 -18.53 4.03
CA PRO A 33 -14.30 -17.16 3.76
C PRO A 33 -14.46 -16.77 2.31
N ILE A 34 -15.07 -15.62 2.06
CA ILE A 34 -15.09 -14.98 0.75
C ILE A 34 -13.79 -14.18 0.63
N LEU A 35 -12.97 -14.56 -0.36
CA LEU A 35 -11.65 -13.96 -0.54
C LEU A 35 -11.73 -12.77 -1.49
N TRP A 36 -11.10 -11.67 -1.08
CA TRP A 36 -10.96 -10.45 -1.85
C TRP A 36 -9.97 -10.63 -3.01
N ASN A 37 -10.33 -10.15 -4.21
CA ASN A 37 -9.43 -9.94 -5.33
C ASN A 37 -9.97 -8.78 -6.20
N ALA A 38 -9.19 -8.31 -7.18
CA ALA A 38 -9.58 -7.16 -8.00
C ALA A 38 -10.85 -7.38 -8.86
N GLU A 39 -11.23 -8.64 -9.14
CA GLU A 39 -12.45 -8.98 -9.90
C GLU A 39 -13.68 -9.16 -8.99
N LYS A 40 -13.43 -9.58 -7.74
CA LYS A 40 -14.45 -9.76 -6.69
C LYS A 40 -13.96 -9.13 -5.40
N PRO A 41 -14.06 -7.81 -5.25
CA PRO A 41 -13.51 -7.08 -4.12
C PRO A 41 -14.42 -7.16 -2.88
N PHE A 42 -14.65 -8.37 -2.38
CA PHE A 42 -15.51 -8.59 -1.23
C PHE A 42 -14.87 -8.09 0.06
N LEU A 43 -15.63 -7.33 0.86
CA LEU A 43 -15.17 -6.73 2.11
C LEU A 43 -16.16 -7.07 3.24
N TYR A 44 -15.66 -7.71 4.28
CA TYR A 44 -16.37 -7.86 5.54
C TYR A 44 -16.48 -6.51 6.25
N THR A 45 -17.58 -6.29 6.98
CA THR A 45 -17.70 -5.14 7.88
C THR A 45 -17.33 -5.55 9.29
N VAL A 46 -16.39 -4.85 9.88
CA VAL A 46 -15.96 -5.04 11.27
C VAL A 46 -16.32 -3.79 12.06
N ARG A 47 -17.16 -3.94 13.07
CA ARG A 47 -17.60 -2.84 13.93
C ARG A 47 -17.11 -3.07 15.36
N LEU A 48 -16.38 -2.11 15.90
CA LEU A 48 -15.90 -2.08 17.26
C LEU A 48 -16.61 -0.98 18.04
N SER A 49 -17.18 -1.32 19.18
CA SER A 49 -17.88 -0.38 20.05
C SER A 49 -17.26 -0.38 21.46
N ARG A 50 -17.02 0.79 22.01
CA ARG A 50 -16.53 0.97 23.37
C ARG A 50 -16.90 2.34 23.91
N ALA A 51 -17.42 2.38 25.14
CA ALA A 51 -17.71 3.63 25.87
C ALA A 51 -18.50 4.68 25.05
N GLY A 52 -19.42 4.24 24.18
CA GLY A 52 -20.21 5.12 23.32
C GLY A 52 -19.54 5.51 21.99
N GLU A 53 -18.30 5.12 21.78
CA GLU A 53 -17.63 5.26 20.48
C GLU A 53 -17.84 4.02 19.61
N VAL A 54 -17.98 4.21 18.31
CA VAL A 54 -18.11 3.14 17.31
C VAL A 54 -17.11 3.39 16.19
N ILE A 55 -16.32 2.36 15.89
CA ILE A 55 -15.40 2.36 14.75
C ILE A 55 -15.82 1.25 13.80
N GLU A 56 -16.12 1.60 12.57
CA GLU A 56 -16.39 0.65 11.50
C GLU A 56 -15.26 0.60 10.49
N ARG A 57 -14.88 -0.60 10.06
CA ARG A 57 -13.85 -0.84 9.05
C ARG A 57 -14.28 -1.93 8.08
N LYS A 58 -13.93 -1.73 6.82
CA LYS A 58 -14.05 -2.75 5.78
C LYS A 58 -12.76 -3.58 5.75
N VAL A 59 -12.88 -4.91 5.71
CA VAL A 59 -11.75 -5.83 5.79
C VAL A 59 -11.86 -6.87 4.68
N GLY A 60 -10.85 -6.96 3.82
CA GLY A 60 -10.76 -7.99 2.79
C GLY A 60 -9.77 -9.09 3.18
N LEU A 61 -10.18 -10.33 3.00
CA LEU A 61 -9.34 -11.51 3.26
C LEU A 61 -8.69 -11.94 1.95
N ARG A 62 -7.37 -12.04 1.93
CA ARG A 62 -6.62 -12.50 0.74
C ARG A 62 -5.27 -13.09 1.12
N LYS A 63 -4.68 -13.87 0.20
CA LYS A 63 -3.32 -14.38 0.28
C LYS A 63 -2.51 -13.89 -0.93
N ILE A 64 -1.28 -13.47 -0.71
CA ILE A 64 -0.32 -13.06 -1.76
C ILE A 64 0.84 -14.04 -1.72
N GLU A 65 1.22 -14.57 -2.86
CA GLU A 65 2.31 -15.55 -2.98
C GLU A 65 3.07 -15.33 -4.30
N ILE A 66 4.28 -15.86 -4.36
CA ILE A 66 5.02 -16.04 -5.62
C ILE A 66 5.14 -17.53 -5.86
N SER A 67 4.75 -17.99 -7.05
CA SER A 67 4.90 -19.38 -7.46
C SER A 67 6.37 -19.74 -7.71
N ASP A 68 6.67 -21.03 -7.80
CA ASP A 68 7.99 -21.54 -8.20
C ASP A 68 8.39 -21.08 -9.63
N LYS A 69 7.42 -20.61 -10.41
CA LYS A 69 7.63 -20.04 -11.73
C LYS A 69 7.73 -18.51 -11.72
N TYR A 70 7.87 -17.90 -10.54
CA TYR A 70 7.91 -16.45 -10.34
C TYR A 70 6.64 -15.70 -10.78
N GLU A 71 5.48 -16.36 -10.72
CA GLU A 71 4.20 -15.73 -10.99
C GLU A 71 3.61 -15.14 -9.70
N LEU A 72 3.04 -13.96 -9.78
CA LEU A 72 2.24 -13.39 -8.70
C LEU A 72 0.94 -14.18 -8.56
N LEU A 73 0.70 -14.73 -7.38
CA LEU A 73 -0.53 -15.41 -7.06
C LEU A 73 -1.34 -14.57 -6.05
N ILE A 74 -2.62 -14.40 -6.35
CA ILE A 74 -3.61 -13.88 -5.39
C ILE A 74 -4.61 -15.01 -5.13
N ASN A 75 -4.69 -15.44 -3.86
CA ASN A 75 -5.52 -16.57 -3.45
C ASN A 75 -5.20 -17.86 -4.23
N GLY A 76 -3.93 -18.09 -4.54
CA GLY A 76 -3.47 -19.26 -5.30
C GLY A 76 -3.70 -19.19 -6.81
N VAL A 77 -4.24 -18.09 -7.35
CA VAL A 77 -4.49 -17.89 -8.78
C VAL A 77 -3.47 -16.93 -9.37
N PRO A 78 -2.79 -17.29 -10.48
CA PRO A 78 -1.87 -16.39 -11.16
C PRO A 78 -2.57 -15.13 -11.66
N VAL A 79 -1.98 -13.98 -11.38
CA VAL A 79 -2.51 -12.66 -11.75
C VAL A 79 -1.50 -11.91 -12.59
N LYS A 80 -1.97 -11.34 -13.71
CA LYS A 80 -1.21 -10.38 -14.50
C LYS A 80 -1.63 -8.97 -14.16
N LEU A 81 -0.67 -8.14 -13.78
CA LEU A 81 -0.92 -6.73 -13.47
C LEU A 81 -0.93 -5.91 -14.77
N HIS A 82 -2.07 -5.29 -15.05
CA HIS A 82 -2.24 -4.26 -16.06
C HIS A 82 -2.33 -2.93 -15.33
N GLY A 83 -1.17 -2.29 -15.13
CA GLY A 83 -1.04 -1.17 -14.22
C GLY A 83 -0.64 0.14 -14.88
N ILE A 84 -0.88 1.20 -14.13
CA ILE A 84 -0.40 2.55 -14.45
C ILE A 84 0.26 3.17 -13.22
N ASN A 85 1.18 4.11 -13.47
CA ASN A 85 1.64 5.05 -12.45
C ASN A 85 0.62 6.20 -12.37
N ARG A 86 0.22 6.57 -11.17
CA ARG A 86 -0.78 7.61 -10.94
C ARG A 86 -0.27 8.64 -9.94
N HIS A 87 -0.29 9.89 -10.37
CA HIS A 87 -0.13 11.06 -9.49
C HIS A 87 -1.49 11.57 -9.02
N ASP A 88 -1.53 12.17 -7.82
CA ASP A 88 -2.68 12.94 -7.36
C ASP A 88 -2.71 14.29 -8.11
N THR A 89 -3.58 14.39 -9.11
CA THR A 89 -3.67 15.56 -9.99
C THR A 89 -5.11 15.94 -10.25
N GLY A 90 -5.60 16.92 -9.51
CA GLY A 90 -6.89 17.55 -9.77
C GLY A 90 -6.74 18.75 -10.71
N LYS A 91 -7.61 18.86 -11.73
CA LYS A 91 -7.56 19.94 -12.72
C LYS A 91 -7.57 21.34 -12.12
N LEU A 92 -8.31 21.55 -11.03
CA LEU A 92 -8.48 22.86 -10.39
C LEU A 92 -7.80 22.96 -9.02
N ARG A 93 -7.46 21.82 -8.38
CA ARG A 93 -7.01 21.77 -6.99
C ARG A 93 -5.60 21.20 -6.81
N GLY A 94 -4.92 20.88 -7.90
CA GLY A 94 -3.60 20.26 -7.83
C GLY A 94 -3.67 18.89 -7.17
N TRP A 95 -2.95 18.69 -6.09
CA TRP A 95 -2.91 17.38 -5.39
C TRP A 95 -4.15 17.06 -4.54
N CYS A 96 -5.04 18.04 -4.34
CA CYS A 96 -6.24 17.87 -3.52
C CYS A 96 -7.44 17.50 -4.41
N GLN A 97 -7.64 16.22 -4.68
CA GLN A 97 -8.82 15.74 -5.42
C GLN A 97 -10.00 15.53 -4.47
N SER A 98 -11.22 15.77 -4.98
CA SER A 98 -12.45 15.39 -4.27
C SER A 98 -12.72 13.89 -4.43
N ASP A 99 -13.60 13.34 -3.58
CA ASP A 99 -14.02 11.94 -3.66
C ASP A 99 -14.64 11.61 -5.03
N GLU A 100 -15.40 12.56 -5.62
CA GLU A 100 -16.01 12.41 -6.95
C GLU A 100 -14.93 12.35 -8.05
N GLU A 101 -13.89 13.17 -7.95
CA GLU A 101 -12.76 13.16 -8.89
C GLU A 101 -11.99 11.84 -8.79
N LEU A 102 -11.69 11.38 -7.57
CA LEU A 102 -11.04 10.08 -7.33
C LEU A 102 -11.88 8.93 -7.91
N LYS A 103 -13.18 8.91 -7.61
CA LYS A 103 -14.09 7.87 -8.11
C LYS A 103 -14.20 7.87 -9.63
N LYS A 104 -14.21 9.05 -10.25
CA LYS A 104 -14.23 9.19 -11.71
C LYS A 104 -12.97 8.62 -12.34
N ASP A 105 -11.79 8.93 -11.78
CA ASP A 105 -10.52 8.39 -12.26
C ASP A 105 -10.50 6.85 -12.18
N LEU A 106 -10.86 6.29 -11.02
CA LEU A 106 -10.91 4.84 -10.80
C LEU A 106 -11.93 4.16 -11.74
N THR A 107 -13.10 4.78 -11.95
CA THR A 107 -14.10 4.25 -12.88
C THR A 107 -13.56 4.21 -14.31
N LEU A 108 -12.87 5.27 -14.74
CA LEU A 108 -12.25 5.31 -16.07
C LEU A 108 -11.18 4.22 -16.20
N MET A 109 -10.31 4.04 -15.20
CA MET A 109 -9.30 2.99 -15.19
C MET A 109 -9.92 1.60 -15.30
N LYS A 110 -10.98 1.31 -14.56
CA LYS A 110 -11.73 0.04 -14.67
C LYS A 110 -12.28 -0.19 -16.07
N SER A 111 -12.86 0.85 -16.70
CA SER A 111 -13.40 0.74 -18.06
C SER A 111 -12.32 0.44 -19.12
N MET A 112 -11.05 0.70 -18.80
CA MET A 112 -9.88 0.40 -19.63
C MET A 112 -9.19 -0.92 -19.25
N ASN A 113 -9.81 -1.75 -18.41
CA ASN A 113 -9.24 -3.00 -17.88
C ASN A 113 -7.93 -2.82 -17.10
N ILE A 114 -7.72 -1.65 -16.49
CA ILE A 114 -6.60 -1.43 -15.57
C ILE A 114 -6.99 -2.07 -14.23
N ASN A 115 -6.14 -2.94 -13.71
CA ASN A 115 -6.34 -3.63 -12.45
C ASN A 115 -5.28 -3.31 -11.39
N CYS A 116 -4.27 -2.51 -11.73
CA CYS A 116 -3.18 -2.17 -10.81
C CYS A 116 -2.80 -0.69 -10.89
N ILE A 117 -2.51 -0.08 -9.76
CA ILE A 117 -2.10 1.31 -9.64
C ILE A 117 -0.84 1.39 -8.78
N ARG A 118 0.22 2.01 -9.31
CA ARG A 118 1.34 2.46 -8.50
C ARG A 118 1.09 3.91 -8.10
N THR A 119 1.12 4.17 -6.79
CA THR A 119 0.91 5.51 -6.25
C THR A 119 2.20 6.33 -6.36
N SER A 120 2.46 6.85 -7.55
CA SER A 120 3.69 7.56 -7.86
C SER A 120 3.63 9.03 -7.41
N HIS A 121 4.55 9.52 -6.62
CA HIS A 121 5.64 8.83 -5.93
C HIS A 121 5.54 9.13 -4.44
N TYR A 122 4.41 8.85 -3.83
CA TYR A 122 4.06 9.15 -2.43
C TYR A 122 2.82 8.35 -1.98
N PRO A 123 2.62 8.18 -0.67
CA PRO A 123 1.40 7.57 -0.15
C PRO A 123 0.17 8.42 -0.52
N PRO A 124 -0.89 7.82 -1.06
CA PRO A 124 -2.11 8.53 -1.41
C PRO A 124 -2.96 8.83 -0.17
N THR A 125 -4.07 9.53 -0.35
CA THR A 125 -5.04 9.70 0.73
C THR A 125 -5.64 8.35 1.15
N PRO A 126 -5.96 8.13 2.44
CA PRO A 126 -6.64 6.92 2.89
C PRO A 126 -7.92 6.63 2.09
N LYS A 127 -8.68 7.67 1.75
CA LYS A 127 -9.91 7.53 0.96
C LYS A 127 -9.67 6.92 -0.43
N PHE A 128 -8.56 7.24 -1.07
CA PHE A 128 -8.18 6.61 -2.35
C PHE A 128 -7.96 5.10 -2.19
N ILE A 129 -7.28 4.68 -1.13
CA ILE A 129 -7.05 3.26 -0.87
C ILE A 129 -8.35 2.55 -0.50
N ASP A 130 -9.23 3.16 0.31
CA ASP A 130 -10.55 2.62 0.60
C ASP A 130 -11.34 2.37 -0.71
N MET A 131 -11.31 3.33 -1.64
CA MET A 131 -11.94 3.15 -2.96
C MET A 131 -11.27 2.05 -3.80
N CYS A 132 -9.95 1.87 -3.71
CA CYS A 132 -9.26 0.76 -4.36
C CYS A 132 -9.68 -0.59 -3.76
N ASP A 133 -9.86 -0.66 -2.44
CA ASP A 133 -10.38 -1.84 -1.75
C ASP A 133 -11.80 -2.19 -2.23
N GLU A 134 -12.68 -1.18 -2.33
CA GLU A 134 -14.08 -1.34 -2.73
C GLU A 134 -14.25 -1.64 -4.24
N MET A 135 -13.49 -0.98 -5.09
CA MET A 135 -13.60 -1.11 -6.55
C MET A 135 -12.73 -2.23 -7.13
N GLY A 136 -11.85 -2.81 -6.33
CA GLY A 136 -11.00 -3.93 -6.72
C GLY A 136 -9.81 -3.52 -7.59
N PHE A 137 -8.87 -2.78 -7.03
CA PHE A 137 -7.57 -2.52 -7.64
C PHE A 137 -6.44 -3.15 -6.83
N TYR A 138 -5.44 -3.69 -7.48
CA TYR A 138 -4.17 -3.98 -6.84
C TYR A 138 -3.36 -2.68 -6.73
N VAL A 139 -2.71 -2.46 -5.59
CA VAL A 139 -1.95 -1.24 -5.35
C VAL A 139 -0.50 -1.57 -5.03
N VAL A 140 0.40 -0.94 -5.75
CA VAL A 140 1.81 -0.77 -5.38
C VAL A 140 1.88 0.56 -4.63
N CYS A 141 1.82 0.49 -3.30
CA CYS A 141 1.81 1.66 -2.44
C CYS A 141 3.25 2.15 -2.22
N GLU A 142 3.53 3.36 -2.67
CA GLU A 142 4.89 3.90 -2.68
C GLU A 142 5.09 4.95 -1.59
N THR A 143 6.22 4.86 -0.91
CA THR A 143 6.60 5.85 0.09
C THR A 143 7.11 7.13 -0.59
N ASP A 144 6.98 8.27 0.08
CA ASP A 144 7.42 9.60 -0.39
C ASP A 144 8.95 9.74 -0.29
N LEU A 145 9.64 8.95 -1.09
CA LEU A 145 11.10 8.94 -1.16
C LEU A 145 11.55 9.04 -2.60
N GLU A 146 12.09 10.21 -2.96
CA GLU A 146 12.63 10.52 -4.26
C GLU A 146 13.83 11.46 -4.07
N THR A 147 15.04 10.99 -4.35
CA THR A 147 16.27 11.68 -3.96
C THR A 147 17.23 11.94 -5.11
N HIS A 148 16.81 11.75 -6.36
CA HIS A 148 17.64 12.01 -7.54
C HIS A 148 18.19 13.43 -7.59
N GLY A 149 17.47 14.43 -7.04
CA GLY A 149 17.93 15.79 -6.95
C GLY A 149 19.22 16.00 -6.16
N ALA A 150 19.53 15.10 -5.22
CA ALA A 150 20.80 15.11 -4.48
C ALA A 150 22.02 14.73 -5.35
N CYS A 151 21.76 13.97 -6.41
CA CYS A 151 22.79 13.47 -7.34
C CYS A 151 22.71 14.14 -8.71
N TYR A 152 21.76 15.08 -8.90
CA TYR A 152 21.66 15.85 -10.11
C TYR A 152 22.75 16.92 -10.14
N ARG A 153 23.70 16.74 -11.04
CA ARG A 153 24.74 17.75 -11.31
C ARG A 153 24.51 18.33 -12.68
N ILE A 154 24.83 19.61 -12.83
CA ILE A 154 24.88 20.29 -14.12
C ILE A 154 26.36 20.60 -14.43
N PRO A 155 27.14 19.58 -14.81
CA PRO A 155 28.51 19.85 -15.29
C PRO A 155 28.38 20.55 -16.63
N ASN A 156 28.89 21.76 -16.74
CA ASN A 156 28.88 22.53 -17.98
C ASN A 156 27.48 22.84 -18.58
N GLY A 157 26.41 22.88 -17.78
CA GLY A 157 25.07 23.24 -18.22
C GLY A 157 24.27 22.17 -18.96
N THR A 158 24.76 20.93 -19.02
CA THR A 158 24.09 19.84 -19.78
C THR A 158 23.12 19.01 -18.95
N GLY A 159 23.13 19.11 -17.61
CA GLY A 159 22.31 18.34 -16.68
C GLY A 159 22.43 16.83 -16.89
N ALA A 160 23.11 16.15 -15.97
CA ALA A 160 23.19 14.68 -15.94
C ALA A 160 23.10 14.18 -14.51
N TYR A 161 22.51 12.99 -14.34
CA TYR A 161 22.58 12.29 -13.05
C TYR A 161 23.97 11.66 -12.92
N ASP A 162 24.66 12.04 -11.85
CA ASP A 162 25.91 11.39 -11.48
C ASP A 162 25.61 10.24 -10.50
N VAL A 163 25.29 9.09 -11.05
CA VAL A 163 24.96 7.88 -10.27
C VAL A 163 26.15 7.36 -9.47
N GLU A 164 27.37 7.76 -9.82
CA GLU A 164 28.60 7.35 -9.15
C GLU A 164 29.08 8.37 -8.10
N SER A 165 28.39 9.49 -7.94
CA SER A 165 28.83 10.60 -7.07
C SER A 165 28.99 10.23 -5.59
N GLY A 166 28.41 9.13 -5.13
CA GLY A 166 28.38 8.73 -3.73
C GLY A 166 27.56 9.65 -2.81
N ASP A 167 26.91 10.68 -3.37
CA ASP A 167 26.14 11.66 -2.60
C ASP A 167 24.68 11.24 -2.36
N TRP A 168 24.32 10.02 -2.75
CA TRP A 168 22.99 9.49 -2.54
C TRP A 168 22.63 9.39 -1.05
N PRO A 169 21.51 9.97 -0.60
CA PRO A 169 21.06 9.88 0.79
C PRO A 169 20.89 8.43 1.26
N CYS A 170 20.58 7.49 0.35
CA CYS A 170 20.43 6.07 0.68
C CYS A 170 21.71 5.40 1.18
N THR A 171 22.89 5.96 0.91
CA THR A 171 24.20 5.44 1.36
C THR A 171 24.70 6.12 2.62
N LYS A 172 24.05 7.18 3.09
CA LYS A 172 24.49 8.02 4.20
C LYS A 172 23.76 7.66 5.49
N PRO A 173 24.47 7.21 6.54
CA PRO A 173 23.85 6.77 7.80
C PRO A 173 22.98 7.82 8.49
N GLU A 174 23.31 9.11 8.34
CA GLU A 174 22.57 10.22 8.92
C GLU A 174 21.14 10.35 8.37
N TRP A 175 20.84 9.81 7.18
CA TRP A 175 19.52 9.80 6.56
C TRP A 175 18.69 8.54 6.87
N LYS A 176 19.25 7.59 7.63
CA LYS A 176 18.58 6.31 7.90
C LYS A 176 17.21 6.50 8.56
N HIS A 177 17.11 7.43 9.50
CA HIS A 177 15.85 7.66 10.22
C HIS A 177 14.73 8.07 9.28
N GLU A 178 15.01 9.00 8.36
CA GLU A 178 14.03 9.53 7.40
C GLU A 178 13.52 8.46 6.44
N PHE A 179 14.38 7.53 6.04
CA PHE A 179 13.99 6.38 5.23
C PHE A 179 13.04 5.44 5.98
N LEU A 180 13.39 5.11 7.22
CA LEU A 180 12.59 4.20 8.05
C LEU A 180 11.24 4.82 8.43
N ASP A 181 11.22 6.09 8.87
CA ASP A 181 10.01 6.78 9.32
C ASP A 181 8.95 6.88 8.21
N ARG A 182 9.35 7.28 6.99
CA ARG A 182 8.44 7.36 5.84
C ARG A 182 7.77 6.02 5.54
N MET A 183 8.57 4.99 5.44
CA MET A 183 8.07 3.64 5.15
C MET A 183 7.19 3.11 6.27
N GLU A 184 7.59 3.32 7.53
CA GLU A 184 6.83 2.89 8.69
C GLU A 184 5.45 3.53 8.73
N ARG A 185 5.35 4.85 8.55
CA ARG A 185 4.08 5.58 8.51
C ARG A 185 3.15 5.07 7.42
N MET A 186 3.68 4.84 6.22
CA MET A 186 2.90 4.30 5.11
C MET A 186 2.36 2.91 5.43
N VAL A 187 3.23 2.01 5.92
CA VAL A 187 2.84 0.65 6.28
C VAL A 187 1.79 0.64 7.39
N GLU A 188 2.00 1.42 8.47
CA GLU A 188 1.03 1.50 9.57
C GLU A 188 -0.33 2.03 9.11
N THR A 189 -0.34 2.97 8.18
CA THR A 189 -1.58 3.55 7.65
C THR A 189 -2.36 2.54 6.82
N PHE A 190 -1.68 1.75 5.96
CA PHE A 190 -2.33 0.94 4.92
C PHE A 190 -2.21 -0.58 5.09
N LYS A 191 -1.58 -1.09 6.15
CA LYS A 191 -1.37 -2.53 6.36
C LYS A 191 -2.66 -3.37 6.41
N ASN A 192 -3.80 -2.75 6.70
CA ASN A 192 -5.10 -3.43 6.75
C ASN A 192 -5.87 -3.41 5.41
N SER A 193 -5.37 -2.68 4.41
CA SER A 193 -6.03 -2.55 3.10
C SER A 193 -5.70 -3.75 2.21
N PRO A 194 -6.70 -4.50 1.75
CA PRO A 194 -6.49 -5.68 0.92
C PRO A 194 -5.97 -5.34 -0.48
N SER A 195 -6.27 -4.17 -1.02
CA SER A 195 -5.79 -3.70 -2.32
C SER A 195 -4.27 -3.54 -2.37
N VAL A 196 -3.65 -3.13 -1.28
CA VAL A 196 -2.19 -2.98 -1.22
C VAL A 196 -1.54 -4.36 -1.25
N ILE A 197 -0.83 -4.66 -2.34
CA ILE A 197 -0.15 -5.95 -2.56
C ILE A 197 1.38 -5.82 -2.59
N PHE A 198 1.89 -4.62 -2.83
CA PHE A 198 3.31 -4.28 -2.75
C PHE A 198 3.54 -3.04 -1.90
N TRP A 199 4.63 -3.05 -1.14
CA TRP A 199 5.23 -1.88 -0.56
C TRP A 199 6.40 -1.43 -1.44
N SER A 200 6.36 -0.19 -1.93
CA SER A 200 7.45 0.38 -2.74
C SER A 200 8.31 1.31 -1.90
N THR A 201 9.61 1.12 -2.00
CA THR A 201 10.61 1.85 -1.21
C THR A 201 10.92 3.25 -1.72
N GLY A 202 10.23 3.70 -2.75
CA GLY A 202 10.39 5.02 -3.36
C GLY A 202 10.73 4.97 -4.84
N ASN A 203 10.97 6.14 -5.39
CA ASN A 203 11.29 6.36 -6.79
C ASN A 203 12.64 7.06 -6.92
N GLU A 204 13.43 6.69 -7.94
CA GLU A 204 14.68 7.37 -8.31
C GLU A 204 15.53 7.84 -7.11
N SER A 205 15.68 6.98 -6.13
CA SER A 205 16.33 7.27 -4.84
C SER A 205 17.64 6.51 -4.63
N GLY A 206 18.12 5.85 -5.67
CA GLY A 206 19.30 4.99 -5.64
C GLY A 206 19.06 3.69 -4.89
N HIS A 207 20.13 2.97 -4.58
CA HIS A 207 20.06 1.77 -3.75
C HIS A 207 21.25 1.71 -2.80
N GLY A 208 20.99 1.70 -1.50
CA GLY A 208 22.04 1.69 -0.46
C GLY A 208 21.57 1.07 0.84
N GLU A 209 22.40 1.14 1.86
CA GLU A 209 22.14 0.49 3.15
C GLU A 209 20.86 0.97 3.81
N ASN A 210 20.48 2.25 3.64
CA ASN A 210 19.22 2.76 4.18
C ASN A 210 18.00 2.07 3.58
N HIS A 211 18.02 1.72 2.27
CA HIS A 211 16.96 0.92 1.64
C HIS A 211 16.96 -0.52 2.19
N VAL A 212 18.13 -1.12 2.39
CA VAL A 212 18.24 -2.48 2.96
C VAL A 212 17.63 -2.53 4.36
N GLU A 213 17.94 -1.54 5.20
CA GLU A 213 17.38 -1.43 6.54
C GLU A 213 15.85 -1.17 6.50
N MET A 214 15.38 -0.30 5.61
CA MET A 214 13.96 -0.05 5.38
C MET A 214 13.24 -1.34 5.00
N ILE A 215 13.78 -2.13 4.06
CA ILE A 215 13.24 -3.43 3.64
C ILE A 215 13.19 -4.41 4.81
N ARG A 216 14.26 -4.52 5.60
CA ARG A 216 14.31 -5.38 6.80
C ARG A 216 13.26 -5.01 7.83
N ALA A 217 13.14 -3.73 8.13
CA ALA A 217 12.15 -3.21 9.08
C ALA A 217 10.72 -3.47 8.60
N THR A 218 10.45 -3.25 7.32
CA THR A 218 9.13 -3.50 6.73
C THR A 218 8.76 -4.97 6.76
N LYS A 219 9.66 -5.88 6.37
CA LYS A 219 9.41 -7.33 6.42
C LYS A 219 9.13 -7.84 7.84
N LYS A 220 9.78 -7.25 8.84
CA LYS A 220 9.53 -7.58 10.25
C LYS A 220 8.15 -7.12 10.72
N ARG A 221 7.64 -6.01 10.17
CA ARG A 221 6.36 -5.40 10.52
C ARG A 221 5.20 -6.00 9.73
N ASP A 222 5.40 -6.21 8.44
CA ASP A 222 4.47 -6.86 7.51
C ASP A 222 5.21 -7.78 6.55
N GLY A 223 5.20 -9.07 6.87
CA GLY A 223 5.77 -10.12 6.03
C GLY A 223 4.79 -10.66 4.97
N SER A 224 3.55 -10.15 4.91
CA SER A 224 2.50 -10.67 4.04
C SER A 224 2.52 -10.09 2.62
N ARG A 225 3.23 -8.97 2.43
CA ARG A 225 3.32 -8.26 1.15
C ARG A 225 4.74 -8.29 0.59
N MET A 226 4.82 -8.18 -0.72
CA MET A 226 6.09 -8.05 -1.41
C MET A 226 6.62 -6.63 -1.33
N LEU A 227 7.94 -6.50 -1.54
CA LEU A 227 8.62 -5.22 -1.58
C LEU A 227 9.11 -4.96 -3.00
N HIS A 228 8.91 -3.73 -3.44
CA HIS A 228 9.40 -3.17 -4.69
C HIS A 228 10.50 -2.15 -4.39
N ALA A 229 11.63 -2.27 -5.05
CA ALA A 229 12.73 -1.32 -4.98
C ALA A 229 13.24 -1.07 -6.41
N GLU A 230 12.85 0.05 -6.99
CA GLU A 230 13.07 0.34 -8.41
C GLU A 230 14.55 0.29 -8.79
N ASP A 231 15.37 1.03 -8.06
CA ASP A 231 16.80 1.17 -8.39
C ASP A 231 17.67 -0.03 -8.00
N ALA A 232 17.13 -1.01 -7.27
CA ALA A 232 17.90 -2.20 -6.88
C ALA A 232 18.34 -3.07 -8.07
N SER A 233 17.69 -2.92 -9.22
CA SER A 233 18.00 -3.66 -10.46
C SER A 233 18.97 -2.91 -11.40
N ARG A 234 19.33 -1.67 -11.08
CA ARG A 234 20.20 -0.81 -11.91
C ARG A 234 21.69 -0.98 -11.55
N LYS A 235 22.17 -2.22 -11.47
CA LYS A 235 23.60 -2.51 -11.26
C LYS A 235 24.28 -2.89 -12.58
#